data_e382d8b6e7f6a0572c7dce53db5fd2a8
#
_entry.id   e382d8b6e7f6a0572c7dce53db5fd2a8
#
_cell.length_a   1.000
_cell.length_b   1.000
_cell.length_c   1.000
_cell.angle_alpha   90.00
_cell.angle_beta   90.00
_cell.angle_gamma   90.00
#
_symmetry.space_group_name_H-M   'P 1'
#
loop_
_entity.id
_entity.type
_entity.pdbx_description
1 polymer ?
#
loop_
_entity_poly.entity_id
_entity_poly.type
_entity_poly.pdbx_seq_one_letter_code
_entity_poly.pdbx_strand_id
1 'polypeptide(L)'
;MRNKWIAALCIFFAGAYVFAGGGAEKNKTAKNAKDFSGRTLNVVATSAYKELFDAFTAKTQAKVEFLSMSSGEVLARTRAEGKSMADVWFGGGLDAFMAAKTDGLLEYYISPNAKDIPAQYKDADGAWIAKGITVVGFIGNKDVLAEKKLPMPQTWAELADPKYKGEVIMSDPAISGTNYGAVRGLLDLFGEEKGWEYWKKLNANIPFLGKRGKDPQEKTSQGEFAVGIIPADGKAFKLAENNNLTVVYPADGIPWVPEGTAIFKGCANLDIAQAFIDFMLTHEAQMIIARLDGKDSGQIVKPGVKGLSLGLPQDMLIKEDLSTFGSRRQEILDTFAKIRASQK
;
A
#
# COMPACT_ATOMS: atom_id res chain seq x y z
N MET A 1 28.16 53.26 -67.27
CA MET A 1 27.78 52.90 -68.63
C MET A 1 26.63 51.95 -68.61
N ARG A 2 25.58 52.43 -69.02
CA ARG A 2 24.47 51.95 -69.89
C ARG A 2 23.42 51.02 -69.22
N ASN A 3 22.31 51.69 -68.99
CA ASN A 3 20.90 51.31 -69.16
C ASN A 3 20.62 49.99 -69.88
N LYS A 4 19.59 49.25 -69.43
CA LYS A 4 18.38 49.02 -70.25
C LYS A 4 17.20 48.55 -69.37
N TRP A 5 16.11 49.30 -69.54
CA TRP A 5 14.74 49.04 -69.15
C TRP A 5 14.17 47.89 -69.97
N ILE A 6 13.34 46.99 -69.37
CA ILE A 6 12.22 46.38 -70.07
C ILE A 6 11.06 46.22 -69.09
N ALA A 7 9.97 46.88 -69.39
CA ALA A 7 8.66 46.74 -68.79
C ALA A 7 7.93 45.56 -69.43
N ALA A 8 7.18 44.80 -68.70
CA ALA A 8 6.04 44.02 -69.20
C ALA A 8 5.16 43.50 -68.06
N LEU A 9 4.02 44.01 -68.06
CA LEU A 9 2.70 43.40 -68.17
C LEU A 9 2.13 42.71 -66.94
N CYS A 10 1.22 43.47 -66.27
CA CYS A 10 0.25 42.92 -65.28
C CYS A 10 -0.80 42.09 -65.99
N ILE A 11 -0.98 40.86 -65.64
CA ILE A 11 -2.17 40.06 -65.91
C ILE A 11 -2.82 39.74 -64.58
N PHE A 12 -3.97 40.35 -64.30
CA PHE A 12 -4.87 40.03 -63.20
C PHE A 12 -5.55 38.69 -63.49
N PHE A 13 -5.24 37.66 -62.68
CA PHE A 13 -6.10 36.50 -62.60
C PHE A 13 -6.83 36.57 -61.25
N ALA A 14 -8.12 36.80 -61.28
CA ALA A 14 -9.03 36.63 -60.16
C ALA A 14 -9.26 35.14 -59.95
N GLY A 15 -8.54 34.56 -59.02
CA GLY A 15 -8.77 33.21 -58.58
C GLY A 15 -9.66 33.20 -57.31
N ALA A 16 -10.87 32.66 -57.49
CA ALA A 16 -11.82 32.44 -56.40
C ALA A 16 -11.20 31.51 -55.33
N TYR A 17 -10.91 32.02 -54.13
CA TYR A 17 -10.61 31.19 -52.99
C TYR A 17 -11.87 30.52 -52.47
N VAL A 18 -12.01 29.22 -52.79
CA VAL A 18 -12.93 28.32 -52.08
C VAL A 18 -12.40 28.10 -50.69
N PHE A 19 -13.05 28.65 -49.68
CA PHE A 19 -12.82 28.28 -48.28
C PHE A 19 -13.30 26.85 -48.09
N ALA A 20 -12.39 25.89 -48.20
CA ALA A 20 -12.60 24.55 -47.65
C ALA A 20 -12.55 24.69 -46.13
N GLY A 21 -13.70 24.55 -45.47
CA GLY A 21 -13.82 24.51 -44.03
C GLY A 21 -12.99 23.35 -43.47
N GLY A 22 -11.88 23.70 -42.83
CA GLY A 22 -11.13 22.79 -42.00
C GLY A 22 -12.01 22.36 -40.81
N GLY A 23 -12.63 21.19 -40.95
CA GLY A 23 -13.26 20.55 -39.82
C GLY A 23 -12.23 20.33 -38.72
N ALA A 24 -12.40 20.98 -37.59
CA ALA A 24 -11.66 20.68 -36.41
C ALA A 24 -11.82 19.18 -36.11
N GLU A 25 -10.78 18.42 -36.30
CA GLU A 25 -10.67 17.05 -35.71
C GLU A 25 -10.89 17.18 -34.23
N LYS A 26 -12.12 16.96 -33.78
CA LYS A 26 -12.43 16.73 -32.38
C LYS A 26 -11.62 15.52 -31.95
N ASN A 27 -10.62 15.77 -31.15
CA ASN A 27 -9.84 14.77 -30.44
C ASN A 27 -10.78 13.72 -29.81
N LYS A 28 -10.94 12.56 -30.48
CA LYS A 28 -11.70 11.41 -30.00
C LYS A 28 -10.88 10.61 -29.01
N THR A 29 -10.49 11.21 -27.89
CA THR A 29 -9.85 10.52 -26.76
C THR A 29 -10.32 11.04 -25.40
N ALA A 30 -11.58 11.39 -25.30
CA ALA A 30 -12.28 11.39 -24.03
C ALA A 30 -13.33 10.26 -24.10
N LYS A 31 -12.92 9.01 -23.82
CA LYS A 31 -13.88 7.98 -23.39
C LYS A 31 -14.63 8.58 -22.22
N ASN A 32 -15.95 8.71 -22.34
CA ASN A 32 -16.89 9.27 -21.39
C ASN A 32 -16.50 8.89 -19.95
N ALA A 33 -15.92 9.82 -19.19
CA ALA A 33 -15.84 9.67 -17.75
C ALA A 33 -17.29 9.58 -17.27
N LYS A 34 -17.61 8.52 -16.52
CA LYS A 34 -18.95 8.37 -15.94
C LYS A 34 -19.15 9.54 -14.99
N ASP A 35 -20.24 10.29 -15.16
CA ASP A 35 -20.63 11.38 -14.27
C ASP A 35 -21.43 10.81 -13.09
N PHE A 36 -20.91 10.99 -11.88
CA PHE A 36 -21.56 10.58 -10.64
C PHE A 36 -21.91 11.78 -9.75
N SER A 37 -22.21 12.93 -10.34
CA SER A 37 -22.63 14.15 -9.64
C SER A 37 -23.72 13.87 -8.59
N GLY A 38 -23.54 14.41 -7.40
CA GLY A 38 -24.50 14.24 -6.29
C GLY A 38 -24.44 12.89 -5.57
N ARG A 39 -23.53 11.98 -5.97
CA ARG A 39 -23.35 10.68 -5.35
C ARG A 39 -22.03 10.61 -4.56
N THR A 40 -22.01 9.76 -3.54
CA THR A 40 -20.87 9.58 -2.64
C THR A 40 -20.33 8.17 -2.71
N LEU A 41 -19.00 8.04 -2.82
CA LEU A 41 -18.25 6.80 -2.61
C LEU A 41 -17.78 6.77 -1.16
N ASN A 42 -18.11 5.73 -0.44
CA ASN A 42 -17.63 5.50 0.93
C ASN A 42 -16.43 4.56 0.90
N VAL A 43 -15.30 4.97 1.47
CA VAL A 43 -14.05 4.22 1.46
C VAL A 43 -13.61 3.98 2.90
N VAL A 44 -13.29 2.74 3.26
CA VAL A 44 -12.48 2.46 4.44
C VAL A 44 -11.03 2.29 4.00
N ALA A 45 -10.10 3.06 4.59
CA ALA A 45 -8.71 3.11 4.18
C ALA A 45 -7.76 3.13 5.37
N THR A 46 -6.52 2.67 5.16
CA THR A 46 -5.48 2.68 6.21
C THR A 46 -4.93 4.08 6.51
N SER A 47 -5.12 5.02 5.60
CA SER A 47 -4.66 6.42 5.70
C SER A 47 -5.58 7.35 4.93
N ALA A 48 -5.43 8.66 5.16
CA ALA A 48 -6.09 9.69 4.37
C ALA A 48 -5.39 9.86 3.00
N TYR A 49 -6.04 9.42 1.95
CA TYR A 49 -5.56 9.56 0.57
C TYR A 49 -6.22 10.75 -0.12
N LYS A 50 -6.23 11.91 0.55
CA LYS A 50 -6.99 13.10 0.09
C LYS A 50 -6.74 13.43 -1.38
N GLU A 51 -5.49 13.52 -1.82
CA GLU A 51 -5.16 13.87 -3.19
C GLU A 51 -5.65 12.83 -4.21
N LEU A 52 -5.60 11.53 -3.87
CA LEU A 52 -6.14 10.48 -4.72
C LEU A 52 -7.65 10.60 -4.85
N PHE A 53 -8.34 10.89 -3.75
CA PHE A 53 -9.78 11.06 -3.71
C PHE A 53 -10.22 12.34 -4.44
N ASP A 54 -9.48 13.44 -4.27
CA ASP A 54 -9.73 14.69 -5.02
C ASP A 54 -9.55 14.47 -6.53
N ALA A 55 -8.52 13.71 -6.95
CA ALA A 55 -8.29 13.39 -8.37
C ALA A 55 -9.41 12.50 -8.93
N PHE A 56 -9.93 11.55 -8.16
CA PHE A 56 -11.10 10.76 -8.54
C PHE A 56 -12.36 11.64 -8.66
N THR A 57 -12.59 12.50 -7.67
CA THR A 57 -13.72 13.46 -7.70
C THR A 57 -13.65 14.38 -8.91
N ALA A 58 -12.48 14.91 -9.24
CA ALA A 58 -12.30 15.78 -10.39
C ALA A 58 -12.65 15.10 -11.72
N LYS A 59 -12.45 13.78 -11.82
CA LYS A 59 -12.75 13.00 -13.04
C LYS A 59 -14.19 12.51 -13.11
N THR A 60 -14.85 12.31 -11.99
CA THR A 60 -16.13 11.58 -11.92
C THR A 60 -17.26 12.37 -11.29
N GLN A 61 -16.95 13.51 -10.67
CA GLN A 61 -17.87 14.34 -9.88
C GLN A 61 -18.44 13.62 -8.63
N ALA A 62 -18.03 12.38 -8.35
CA ALA A 62 -18.40 11.68 -7.12
C ALA A 62 -17.70 12.31 -5.92
N LYS A 63 -18.43 12.56 -4.84
CA LYS A 63 -17.83 12.86 -3.53
C LYS A 63 -17.19 11.59 -2.97
N VAL A 64 -16.04 11.69 -2.29
CA VAL A 64 -15.44 10.58 -1.55
C VAL A 64 -15.44 10.90 -0.07
N GLU A 65 -16.01 10.00 0.72
CA GLU A 65 -15.92 10.00 2.18
C GLU A 65 -15.09 8.79 2.63
N PHE A 66 -14.26 8.97 3.65
CA PHE A 66 -13.43 7.88 4.11
C PHE A 66 -13.40 7.76 5.64
N LEU A 67 -13.21 6.52 6.10
CA LEU A 67 -12.96 6.15 7.49
C LEU A 67 -11.59 5.49 7.58
N SER A 68 -10.74 5.92 8.53
CA SER A 68 -9.43 5.31 8.74
C SER A 68 -9.53 4.10 9.68
N MET A 69 -9.02 2.94 9.23
CA MET A 69 -9.08 1.70 9.99
C MET A 69 -7.98 0.72 9.52
N SER A 70 -7.42 -0.06 10.44
CA SER A 70 -6.45 -1.12 10.12
C SER A 70 -7.14 -2.34 9.49
N SER A 71 -6.45 -3.09 8.62
CA SER A 71 -7.05 -4.19 7.85
C SER A 71 -7.69 -5.29 8.72
N GLY A 72 -7.05 -5.67 9.82
CA GLY A 72 -7.62 -6.65 10.75
C GLY A 72 -8.87 -6.15 11.46
N GLU A 73 -8.93 -4.85 11.78
CA GLU A 73 -10.11 -4.23 12.37
C GLU A 73 -11.28 -4.16 11.37
N VAL A 74 -10.99 -3.82 10.10
CA VAL A 74 -12.00 -3.86 9.02
C VAL A 74 -12.60 -5.25 8.89
N LEU A 75 -11.75 -6.29 8.83
CA LEU A 75 -12.21 -7.68 8.73
C LEU A 75 -13.09 -8.08 9.92
N ALA A 76 -12.61 -7.81 11.15
CA ALA A 76 -13.35 -8.15 12.37
C ALA A 76 -14.71 -7.47 12.44
N ARG A 77 -14.76 -6.19 12.09
CA ARG A 77 -16.00 -5.41 12.10
C ARG A 77 -16.97 -5.85 11.01
N THR A 78 -16.48 -6.09 9.79
CA THR A 78 -17.34 -6.57 8.69
C THR A 78 -17.95 -7.94 9.02
N ARG A 79 -17.17 -8.84 9.63
CA ARG A 79 -17.67 -10.13 10.13
C ARG A 79 -18.77 -9.96 11.18
N ALA A 80 -18.54 -9.08 12.16
CA ALA A 80 -19.47 -8.86 13.26
C ALA A 80 -20.78 -8.21 12.80
N GLU A 81 -20.73 -7.26 11.87
CA GLU A 81 -21.90 -6.55 11.37
C GLU A 81 -22.66 -7.32 10.29
N GLY A 82 -22.01 -8.29 9.62
CA GLY A 82 -22.60 -9.11 8.55
C GLY A 82 -23.07 -8.33 7.32
N LYS A 83 -22.63 -7.09 7.18
CA LYS A 83 -22.96 -6.18 6.06
C LYS A 83 -21.76 -5.31 5.68
N SER A 84 -21.81 -4.73 4.48
CA SER A 84 -20.79 -3.79 4.05
C SER A 84 -20.83 -2.52 4.91
N MET A 85 -19.66 -2.07 5.37
CA MET A 85 -19.49 -0.84 6.13
C MET A 85 -19.13 0.36 5.25
N ALA A 86 -18.75 0.09 3.99
CA ALA A 86 -18.36 1.06 2.99
C ALA A 86 -18.57 0.45 1.60
N ASP A 87 -18.26 1.20 0.54
CA ASP A 87 -18.27 0.68 -0.82
C ASP A 87 -16.93 0.00 -1.18
N VAL A 88 -15.81 0.62 -0.78
CA VAL A 88 -14.46 0.16 -1.08
C VAL A 88 -13.63 0.01 0.19
N TRP A 89 -12.85 -1.07 0.25
CA TRP A 89 -11.77 -1.27 1.20
C TRP A 89 -10.43 -1.00 0.50
N PHE A 90 -9.67 0.01 0.96
CA PHE A 90 -8.48 0.51 0.30
C PHE A 90 -7.24 0.45 1.18
N GLY A 91 -6.36 -0.51 0.91
CA GLY A 91 -5.09 -0.70 1.62
C GLY A 91 -5.19 -1.58 2.86
N GLY A 92 -4.04 -1.99 3.33
CA GLY A 92 -3.84 -2.94 4.42
C GLY A 92 -3.38 -4.31 3.93
N GLY A 93 -2.90 -5.15 4.84
CA GLY A 93 -2.30 -6.43 4.50
C GLY A 93 -3.27 -7.39 3.81
N LEU A 94 -2.77 -8.08 2.80
CA LEU A 94 -3.52 -9.00 1.94
C LEU A 94 -4.18 -10.15 2.72
N ASP A 95 -3.60 -10.54 3.86
CA ASP A 95 -4.13 -11.59 4.75
C ASP A 95 -5.62 -11.40 5.09
N ALA A 96 -6.00 -10.16 5.41
CA ALA A 96 -7.37 -9.83 5.75
C ALA A 96 -8.31 -9.88 4.53
N PHE A 97 -7.84 -9.48 3.35
CA PHE A 97 -8.62 -9.55 2.11
C PHE A 97 -8.86 -11.00 1.66
N MET A 98 -7.85 -11.85 1.78
CA MET A 98 -8.00 -13.27 1.47
C MET A 98 -8.96 -13.96 2.43
N ALA A 99 -8.91 -13.63 3.72
CA ALA A 99 -9.88 -14.10 4.69
C ALA A 99 -11.29 -13.59 4.37
N ALA A 100 -11.44 -12.31 4.01
CA ALA A 100 -12.72 -11.73 3.61
C ALA A 100 -13.28 -12.38 2.32
N LYS A 101 -12.43 -12.75 1.35
CA LYS A 101 -12.83 -13.53 0.18
C LYS A 101 -13.41 -14.88 0.60
N THR A 102 -12.71 -15.59 1.48
CA THR A 102 -13.15 -16.90 2.01
C THR A 102 -14.51 -16.80 2.72
N ASP A 103 -14.72 -15.72 3.45
CA ASP A 103 -15.99 -15.46 4.15
C ASP A 103 -17.12 -14.95 3.23
N GLY A 104 -16.84 -14.73 1.94
CA GLY A 104 -17.82 -14.23 0.98
C GLY A 104 -18.22 -12.76 1.21
N LEU A 105 -17.35 -11.95 1.79
CA LEU A 105 -17.59 -10.54 2.14
C LEU A 105 -17.24 -9.55 1.03
N LEU A 106 -16.62 -10.03 -0.06
CA LEU A 106 -16.12 -9.19 -1.15
C LEU A 106 -16.96 -9.41 -2.43
N GLU A 107 -17.09 -8.34 -3.20
CA GLU A 107 -17.63 -8.36 -4.56
C GLU A 107 -16.53 -8.71 -5.56
N TYR A 108 -16.88 -9.38 -6.64
CA TYR A 108 -15.93 -9.80 -7.67
C TYR A 108 -15.96 -8.81 -8.83
N TYR A 109 -14.82 -8.18 -9.10
CA TYR A 109 -14.68 -7.26 -10.21
C TYR A 109 -13.27 -7.29 -10.82
N ILE A 110 -13.18 -7.62 -12.10
CA ILE A 110 -11.93 -7.60 -12.85
C ILE A 110 -11.85 -6.28 -13.63
N SER A 111 -11.04 -5.36 -13.15
CA SER A 111 -10.80 -4.09 -13.82
C SER A 111 -10.10 -4.28 -15.17
N PRO A 112 -10.52 -3.58 -16.24
CA PRO A 112 -9.81 -3.58 -17.52
C PRO A 112 -8.38 -3.04 -17.39
N ASN A 113 -8.10 -2.21 -16.38
CA ASN A 113 -6.78 -1.64 -16.08
C ASN A 113 -5.87 -2.57 -15.25
N ALA A 114 -6.34 -3.79 -14.91
CA ALA A 114 -5.56 -4.78 -14.18
C ALA A 114 -4.71 -5.70 -15.08
N LYS A 115 -4.75 -5.53 -16.40
CA LYS A 115 -4.13 -6.46 -17.36
C LYS A 115 -2.63 -6.63 -17.16
N ASP A 116 -1.93 -5.53 -16.90
CA ASP A 116 -0.48 -5.46 -16.74
C ASP A 116 0.00 -5.64 -15.28
N ILE A 117 -0.92 -5.75 -14.32
CA ILE A 117 -0.56 -6.10 -12.94
C ILE A 117 -0.16 -7.58 -12.87
N PRO A 118 1.02 -7.93 -12.32
CA PRO A 118 1.45 -9.31 -12.16
C PRO A 118 0.43 -10.17 -11.40
N ALA A 119 0.32 -11.45 -11.78
CA ALA A 119 -0.70 -12.36 -11.25
C ALA A 119 -0.68 -12.50 -9.73
N GLN A 120 0.51 -12.47 -9.12
CA GLN A 120 0.70 -12.55 -7.67
C GLN A 120 0.11 -11.36 -6.88
N TYR A 121 -0.21 -10.26 -7.55
CA TYR A 121 -0.75 -9.03 -6.94
C TYR A 121 -2.24 -8.82 -7.23
N LYS A 122 -2.92 -9.83 -7.74
CA LYS A 122 -4.37 -9.78 -7.99
C LYS A 122 -5.02 -11.15 -7.82
N ASP A 123 -6.24 -11.14 -7.39
CA ASP A 123 -7.07 -12.34 -7.36
C ASP A 123 -7.55 -12.73 -8.76
N ALA A 124 -7.50 -14.02 -9.09
CA ALA A 124 -7.89 -14.50 -10.41
C ALA A 124 -9.38 -14.25 -10.73
N ASP A 125 -10.22 -14.29 -9.70
CA ASP A 125 -11.66 -14.04 -9.81
C ASP A 125 -12.04 -12.58 -9.61
N GLY A 126 -11.07 -11.72 -9.22
CA GLY A 126 -11.30 -10.29 -9.04
C GLY A 126 -11.82 -9.89 -7.66
N ALA A 127 -11.68 -10.72 -6.63
CA ALA A 127 -12.10 -10.37 -5.28
C ALA A 127 -11.24 -9.26 -4.65
N TRP A 128 -9.97 -9.18 -5.03
CA TRP A 128 -9.05 -8.15 -4.58
C TRP A 128 -7.95 -7.87 -5.61
N ILE A 129 -7.33 -6.71 -5.49
CA ILE A 129 -6.13 -6.31 -6.25
C ILE A 129 -5.23 -5.49 -5.35
N ALA A 130 -3.91 -5.66 -5.47
CA ALA A 130 -2.96 -4.88 -4.70
C ALA A 130 -2.75 -3.49 -5.31
N LYS A 131 -2.63 -2.47 -4.46
CA LYS A 131 -2.23 -1.11 -4.82
C LYS A 131 -0.71 -0.88 -4.74
N GLY A 132 0.01 -1.81 -4.12
CA GLY A 132 1.45 -1.80 -3.87
C GLY A 132 1.81 -2.91 -2.89
N ILE A 133 3.08 -2.97 -2.46
CA ILE A 133 3.51 -3.83 -1.35
C ILE A 133 4.03 -2.99 -0.19
N THR A 134 3.90 -3.50 1.02
CA THR A 134 4.58 -2.99 2.21
C THR A 134 5.74 -3.93 2.53
N VAL A 135 6.91 -3.37 2.81
CA VAL A 135 8.06 -4.11 3.34
C VAL A 135 8.24 -3.79 4.81
N VAL A 136 8.71 -4.76 5.58
CA VAL A 136 8.89 -4.64 7.03
C VAL A 136 10.35 -4.34 7.35
N GLY A 137 10.57 -3.36 8.20
CA GLY A 137 11.89 -2.99 8.70
C GLY A 137 11.83 -2.54 10.15
N PHE A 138 12.93 -2.00 10.62
CA PHE A 138 13.07 -1.49 11.97
C PHE A 138 13.24 0.02 11.96
N ILE A 139 12.65 0.70 12.94
CA ILE A 139 12.97 2.08 13.29
C ILE A 139 13.65 2.08 14.66
N GLY A 140 14.77 2.76 14.80
CA GLY A 140 15.49 2.90 16.06
C GLY A 140 15.55 4.34 16.51
N ASN A 141 15.36 4.58 17.81
CA ASN A 141 15.58 5.87 18.43
C ASN A 141 17.03 5.93 18.94
N LYS A 142 17.86 6.77 18.32
CA LYS A 142 19.31 6.86 18.58
C LYS A 142 19.60 7.32 20.02
N ASP A 143 18.78 8.20 20.59
CA ASP A 143 18.96 8.68 21.95
C ASP A 143 18.70 7.58 22.96
N VAL A 144 17.58 6.84 22.80
CA VAL A 144 17.25 5.70 23.68
C VAL A 144 18.28 4.57 23.53
N LEU A 145 18.69 4.25 22.30
CA LEU A 145 19.74 3.26 22.05
C LEU A 145 21.06 3.64 22.75
N ALA A 146 21.46 4.91 22.66
CA ALA A 146 22.68 5.41 23.31
C ALA A 146 22.55 5.38 24.83
N GLU A 147 21.44 5.84 25.41
CA GLU A 147 21.16 5.81 26.85
C GLU A 147 21.23 4.39 27.41
N LYS A 148 20.60 3.44 26.70
CA LYS A 148 20.57 2.03 27.08
C LYS A 148 21.84 1.26 26.70
N LYS A 149 22.79 1.88 26.01
CA LYS A 149 24.02 1.26 25.48
C LYS A 149 23.72 0.07 24.56
N LEU A 150 22.68 0.17 23.76
CA LEU A 150 22.24 -0.82 22.79
C LEU A 150 22.69 -0.42 21.38
N PRO A 151 23.26 -1.34 20.58
CA PRO A 151 23.46 -1.08 19.14
C PRO A 151 22.11 -1.09 18.42
N MET A 152 22.04 -0.45 17.25
CA MET A 152 20.89 -0.61 16.36
C MET A 152 20.92 -2.01 15.73
N PRO A 153 19.89 -2.85 15.91
CA PRO A 153 19.86 -4.18 15.31
C PRO A 153 19.78 -4.10 13.79
N GLN A 154 20.59 -4.90 13.10
CA GLN A 154 20.66 -4.98 11.65
C GLN A 154 19.93 -6.22 11.09
N THR A 155 19.61 -7.18 11.95
CA THR A 155 19.01 -8.47 11.60
C THR A 155 17.89 -8.81 12.56
N TRP A 156 16.98 -9.68 12.12
CA TRP A 156 15.98 -10.28 12.99
C TRP A 156 16.63 -11.06 14.13
N ALA A 157 17.71 -11.80 13.81
CA ALA A 157 18.45 -12.56 14.82
C ALA A 157 18.96 -11.68 15.96
N GLU A 158 19.51 -10.50 15.64
CA GLU A 158 19.97 -9.53 16.63
C GLU A 158 18.81 -8.93 17.43
N LEU A 159 17.65 -8.64 16.80
CA LEU A 159 16.49 -8.07 17.48
C LEU A 159 15.92 -9.00 18.56
N ALA A 160 16.10 -10.33 18.41
CA ALA A 160 15.67 -11.33 19.40
C ALA A 160 16.65 -11.53 20.55
N ASP A 161 17.80 -10.84 20.57
CA ASP A 161 18.76 -10.91 21.68
C ASP A 161 18.12 -10.37 22.97
N PRO A 162 18.23 -11.07 24.11
CA PRO A 162 17.69 -10.64 25.39
C PRO A 162 18.12 -9.25 25.87
N LYS A 163 19.22 -8.69 25.34
CA LYS A 163 19.63 -7.31 25.66
C LYS A 163 18.58 -6.25 25.30
N TYR A 164 17.67 -6.56 24.34
CA TYR A 164 16.57 -5.66 23.95
C TYR A 164 15.29 -5.90 24.76
N LYS A 165 15.34 -6.65 25.86
CA LYS A 165 14.16 -6.94 26.69
C LYS A 165 13.49 -5.66 27.18
N GLY A 166 12.21 -5.49 26.84
CA GLY A 166 11.42 -4.30 27.18
C GLY A 166 11.59 -3.11 26.21
N GLU A 167 12.52 -3.20 25.24
CA GLU A 167 12.91 -2.10 24.36
C GLU A 167 12.39 -2.25 22.92
N VAL A 168 11.64 -3.32 22.64
CA VAL A 168 11.08 -3.57 21.30
C VAL A 168 9.56 -3.41 21.32
N ILE A 169 9.02 -2.76 20.28
CA ILE A 169 7.58 -2.68 20.05
C ILE A 169 7.20 -3.14 18.65
N MET A 170 6.11 -3.89 18.57
CA MET A 170 5.37 -4.20 17.34
C MET A 170 3.88 -4.02 17.58
N SER A 171 3.11 -3.88 16.51
CA SER A 171 1.64 -3.90 16.61
C SER A 171 1.13 -5.34 16.67
N ASP A 172 -0.07 -5.50 17.23
CA ASP A 172 -0.78 -6.78 17.22
C ASP A 172 -0.97 -7.26 15.76
N PRO A 173 -0.45 -8.44 15.38
CA PRO A 173 -0.61 -8.97 14.04
C PRO A 173 -2.07 -9.28 13.67
N ALA A 174 -2.96 -9.42 14.63
CA ALA A 174 -4.39 -9.55 14.38
C ALA A 174 -5.01 -8.25 13.84
N ILE A 175 -4.41 -7.10 14.16
CA ILE A 175 -4.85 -5.76 13.76
C ILE A 175 -4.06 -5.24 12.56
N SER A 176 -2.74 -5.39 12.59
CA SER A 176 -1.79 -4.85 11.61
C SER A 176 -1.37 -5.89 10.58
N GLY A 177 -1.81 -5.74 9.33
CA GLY A 177 -1.37 -6.61 8.23
C GLY A 177 0.14 -6.55 7.98
N THR A 178 0.82 -5.42 8.24
CA THR A 178 2.29 -5.32 8.20
C THR A 178 2.94 -6.26 9.21
N ASN A 179 2.45 -6.24 10.45
CA ASN A 179 3.00 -7.11 11.51
C ASN A 179 2.58 -8.56 11.33
N TYR A 180 1.41 -8.85 10.74
CA TYR A 180 1.09 -10.20 10.28
C TYR A 180 2.07 -10.67 9.20
N GLY A 181 2.38 -9.81 8.21
CA GLY A 181 3.41 -10.08 7.19
C GLY A 181 4.78 -10.38 7.81
N ALA A 182 5.16 -9.67 8.88
CA ALA A 182 6.39 -10.00 9.62
C ALA A 182 6.33 -11.38 10.25
N VAL A 183 5.21 -11.72 10.92
CA VAL A 183 5.05 -13.06 11.53
C VAL A 183 5.14 -14.14 10.47
N ARG A 184 4.38 -14.01 9.39
CA ARG A 184 4.32 -14.99 8.31
C ARG A 184 5.66 -15.10 7.58
N GLY A 185 6.25 -13.98 7.18
CA GLY A 185 7.51 -13.96 6.43
C GLY A 185 8.65 -14.63 7.19
N LEU A 186 8.72 -14.46 8.52
CA LEU A 186 9.74 -15.12 9.33
C LEU A 186 9.49 -16.63 9.51
N LEU A 187 8.23 -17.09 9.47
CA LEU A 187 7.94 -18.52 9.37
C LEU A 187 8.41 -19.11 8.04
N ASP A 188 8.24 -18.37 6.95
CA ASP A 188 8.74 -18.79 5.62
C ASP A 188 10.29 -18.76 5.56
N LEU A 189 10.92 -17.76 6.18
CA LEU A 189 12.38 -17.61 6.21
C LEU A 189 13.08 -18.72 7.02
N PHE A 190 12.61 -18.96 8.24
CA PHE A 190 13.27 -19.87 9.18
C PHE A 190 12.71 -21.29 9.12
N GLY A 191 11.57 -21.49 8.46
CA GLY A 191 10.73 -22.68 8.57
C GLY A 191 9.86 -22.64 9.82
N GLU A 192 8.79 -23.42 9.82
CA GLU A 192 7.70 -23.35 10.80
C GLU A 192 8.20 -23.47 12.25
N GLU A 193 8.92 -24.57 12.56
CA GLU A 193 9.39 -24.87 13.92
C GLU A 193 10.35 -23.78 14.44
N LYS A 194 11.42 -23.50 13.69
CA LYS A 194 12.42 -22.50 14.08
C LYS A 194 11.85 -21.08 14.07
N GLY A 195 10.90 -20.80 13.18
CA GLY A 195 10.20 -19.51 13.13
C GLY A 195 9.38 -19.28 14.40
N TRP A 196 8.67 -20.30 14.91
CA TRP A 196 7.96 -20.17 16.18
C TRP A 196 8.89 -20.09 17.40
N GLU A 197 10.02 -20.79 17.38
CA GLU A 197 11.06 -20.61 18.40
C GLU A 197 11.64 -19.19 18.39
N TYR A 198 11.87 -18.64 17.20
CA TYR A 198 12.29 -17.26 17.04
C TYR A 198 11.25 -16.29 17.63
N TRP A 199 9.96 -16.44 17.25
CA TRP A 199 8.89 -15.60 17.76
C TRP A 199 8.73 -15.69 19.27
N LYS A 200 8.98 -16.84 19.87
CA LYS A 200 9.03 -17.00 21.32
C LYS A 200 10.15 -16.14 21.94
N LYS A 201 11.33 -16.14 21.35
CA LYS A 201 12.47 -15.31 21.82
C LYS A 201 12.17 -13.81 21.66
N LEU A 202 11.73 -13.38 20.46
CA LEU A 202 11.45 -11.97 20.21
C LEU A 202 10.29 -11.43 21.05
N ASN A 203 9.24 -12.22 21.26
CA ASN A 203 8.12 -11.81 22.12
C ASN A 203 8.55 -11.55 23.57
N ALA A 204 9.61 -12.17 24.07
CA ALA A 204 10.15 -11.90 25.40
C ALA A 204 10.75 -10.48 25.51
N ASN A 205 11.15 -9.88 24.38
CA ASN A 205 11.66 -8.51 24.32
C ASN A 205 10.55 -7.46 24.19
N ILE A 206 9.31 -7.88 23.84
CA ILE A 206 8.17 -6.99 23.58
C ILE A 206 7.25 -6.95 24.80
N PRO A 207 7.20 -5.86 25.58
CA PRO A 207 6.39 -5.81 26.80
C PRO A 207 4.88 -5.82 26.52
N PHE A 208 4.44 -5.13 25.46
CA PHE A 208 3.06 -5.15 24.99
C PHE A 208 2.98 -4.93 23.48
N LEU A 209 1.84 -5.25 22.87
CA LEU A 209 1.57 -5.02 21.46
C LEU A 209 0.82 -3.70 21.26
N GLY A 210 1.20 -2.94 20.25
CA GLY A 210 0.47 -1.74 19.82
C GLY A 210 -0.92 -2.08 19.28
N LYS A 211 -1.87 -1.20 19.53
CA LYS A 211 -3.28 -1.38 19.14
C LYS A 211 -3.60 -0.82 17.75
N ARG A 212 -2.66 -0.12 17.12
CA ARG A 212 -2.77 0.45 15.76
C ARG A 212 -1.51 0.12 14.98
N GLY A 213 -1.64 0.01 13.65
CA GLY A 213 -0.50 -0.31 12.77
C GLY A 213 0.66 0.69 12.85
N LYS A 214 0.42 1.94 13.25
CA LYS A 214 1.42 2.99 13.36
C LYS A 214 2.02 3.17 14.77
N ASP A 215 1.45 2.53 15.80
CA ASP A 215 1.93 2.67 17.19
C ASP A 215 3.44 2.41 17.34
N PRO A 216 4.06 1.39 16.69
CA PRO A 216 5.50 1.16 16.82
C PRO A 216 6.34 2.35 16.35
N GLN A 217 5.97 2.95 15.22
CA GLN A 217 6.67 4.11 14.70
C GLN A 217 6.49 5.34 15.62
N GLU A 218 5.25 5.62 16.05
CA GLU A 218 4.93 6.75 16.93
C GLU A 218 5.65 6.62 18.27
N LYS A 219 5.54 5.46 18.93
CA LYS A 219 6.12 5.24 20.24
C LYS A 219 7.65 5.23 20.26
N THR A 220 8.27 4.65 19.22
CA THR A 220 9.73 4.73 19.06
C THR A 220 10.18 6.15 18.81
N SER A 221 9.47 6.92 17.97
CA SER A 221 9.84 8.33 17.72
C SER A 221 9.70 9.21 18.95
N GLN A 222 8.78 8.89 19.87
CA GLN A 222 8.56 9.57 21.15
C GLN A 222 9.55 9.15 22.24
N GLY A 223 10.43 8.15 21.98
CA GLY A 223 11.42 7.67 22.93
C GLY A 223 10.85 6.67 23.96
N GLU A 224 9.61 6.16 23.75
CA GLU A 224 9.06 5.13 24.65
C GLU A 224 9.75 3.76 24.45
N PHE A 225 10.33 3.51 23.27
CA PHE A 225 11.03 2.28 22.90
C PHE A 225 12.29 2.57 22.11
N ALA A 226 13.29 1.69 22.26
CA ALA A 226 14.52 1.79 21.50
C ALA A 226 14.30 1.38 20.02
N VAL A 227 13.48 0.35 19.76
CA VAL A 227 13.27 -0.23 18.43
C VAL A 227 11.81 -0.54 18.17
N GLY A 228 11.29 -0.12 17.02
CA GLY A 228 9.96 -0.47 16.51
C GLY A 228 10.01 -1.30 15.23
N ILE A 229 9.15 -2.31 15.12
CA ILE A 229 8.92 -3.06 13.87
C ILE A 229 7.84 -2.33 13.08
N ILE A 230 8.18 -1.83 11.89
CA ILE A 230 7.38 -0.86 11.13
C ILE A 230 7.28 -1.19 9.64
N PRO A 231 6.31 -0.59 8.91
CA PRO A 231 6.44 -0.42 7.46
C PRO A 231 7.67 0.45 7.15
N ALA A 232 8.64 -0.09 6.40
CA ALA A 232 9.83 0.66 5.98
C ALA A 232 9.55 1.36 4.64
N ASP A 233 8.88 2.49 4.71
CA ASP A 233 8.50 3.34 3.59
C ASP A 233 9.14 4.75 3.69
N GLY A 234 8.99 5.57 2.67
CA GLY A 234 9.56 6.93 2.64
C GLY A 234 9.05 7.84 3.75
N LYS A 235 7.89 7.55 4.37
CA LYS A 235 7.40 8.31 5.53
C LYS A 235 8.26 8.01 6.76
N ALA A 236 8.62 6.72 6.94
CA ALA A 236 9.51 6.31 8.02
C ALA A 236 10.93 6.89 7.83
N PHE A 237 11.46 6.85 6.61
CA PHE A 237 12.77 7.44 6.29
C PHE A 237 12.78 8.97 6.49
N LYS A 238 11.74 9.67 6.00
CA LYS A 238 11.61 11.12 6.20
C LYS A 238 11.45 11.50 7.66
N LEU A 239 10.71 10.68 8.44
CA LEU A 239 10.61 10.87 9.89
C LEU A 239 11.98 10.73 10.55
N ALA A 240 12.77 9.74 10.12
CA ALA A 240 14.10 9.49 10.65
C ALA A 240 15.10 10.63 10.32
N GLU A 241 15.03 11.21 9.12
CA GLU A 241 15.85 12.37 8.73
C GLU A 241 15.61 13.62 9.60
N ASN A 242 14.36 13.85 10.02
CA ASN A 242 13.95 15.03 10.76
C ASN A 242 14.00 14.86 12.30
N ASN A 243 14.27 13.65 12.76
CA ASN A 243 14.34 13.31 14.19
C ASN A 243 15.56 12.42 14.41
N ASN A 244 16.04 12.31 15.63
CA ASN A 244 17.23 11.47 15.92
C ASN A 244 16.89 9.95 15.85
N LEU A 245 16.40 9.50 14.68
CA LEU A 245 15.98 8.14 14.41
C LEU A 245 16.84 7.51 13.31
N THR A 246 16.69 6.22 13.11
CA THR A 246 17.26 5.47 11.98
C THR A 246 16.27 4.40 11.52
N VAL A 247 16.25 4.13 10.20
CA VAL A 247 15.45 3.05 9.61
C VAL A 247 16.40 2.03 9.00
N VAL A 248 16.12 0.75 9.23
CA VAL A 248 16.94 -0.37 8.76
C VAL A 248 16.07 -1.39 8.04
N TYR A 249 16.54 -1.85 6.87
CA TYR A 249 16.07 -3.06 6.23
C TYR A 249 16.86 -4.25 6.82
N PRO A 250 16.20 -5.26 7.42
CA PRO A 250 16.90 -6.39 8.01
C PRO A 250 17.75 -7.15 6.99
N ALA A 251 19.04 -7.35 7.31
CA ALA A 251 20.01 -7.96 6.39
C ALA A 251 19.91 -9.48 6.28
N ASP A 252 19.13 -10.13 7.13
CA ASP A 252 18.86 -11.57 7.11
C ASP A 252 17.53 -11.95 6.42
N GLY A 253 16.79 -10.96 5.90
CA GLY A 253 15.58 -11.14 5.11
C GLY A 253 14.53 -10.08 5.42
N ILE A 254 13.86 -9.60 4.38
CA ILE A 254 12.85 -8.53 4.48
C ILE A 254 11.47 -9.13 4.26
N PRO A 255 10.64 -9.25 5.30
CA PRO A 255 9.24 -9.62 5.14
C PRO A 255 8.48 -8.54 4.36
N TRP A 256 7.52 -8.95 3.59
CA TRP A 256 6.68 -8.03 2.81
C TRP A 256 5.25 -8.54 2.70
N VAL A 257 4.32 -7.67 2.35
CA VAL A 257 2.91 -8.03 2.17
C VAL A 257 2.29 -7.15 1.09
N PRO A 258 1.53 -7.72 0.14
CA PRO A 258 0.71 -6.91 -0.75
C PRO A 258 -0.34 -6.12 0.04
N GLU A 259 -0.60 -4.89 -0.40
CA GLU A 259 -1.66 -4.04 0.16
C GLU A 259 -2.91 -4.14 -0.70
N GLY A 260 -3.90 -4.85 -0.20
CA GLY A 260 -5.12 -5.15 -0.93
C GLY A 260 -6.02 -3.94 -1.15
N THR A 261 -6.86 -4.05 -2.18
CA THR A 261 -8.01 -3.19 -2.43
C THR A 261 -9.14 -4.07 -2.92
N ALA A 262 -10.36 -3.86 -2.42
CA ALA A 262 -11.52 -4.67 -2.75
C ALA A 262 -12.81 -3.84 -2.69
N ILE A 263 -13.85 -4.35 -3.33
CA ILE A 263 -15.22 -3.84 -3.21
C ILE A 263 -15.94 -4.72 -2.19
N PHE A 264 -16.67 -4.12 -1.25
CA PHE A 264 -17.50 -4.90 -0.33
C PHE A 264 -18.71 -5.48 -1.02
N LYS A 265 -19.04 -6.74 -0.73
CA LYS A 265 -20.25 -7.36 -1.23
C LYS A 265 -21.49 -6.64 -0.69
N GLY A 266 -22.45 -6.36 -1.58
CA GLY A 266 -23.66 -5.65 -1.21
C GLY A 266 -23.45 -4.17 -0.87
N CYS A 267 -22.36 -3.55 -1.32
CA CYS A 267 -22.14 -2.11 -1.19
C CYS A 267 -23.22 -1.30 -1.92
N ALA A 268 -23.51 -0.10 -1.43
CA ALA A 268 -24.60 0.72 -1.96
C ALA A 268 -24.29 1.34 -3.34
N ASN A 269 -22.99 1.55 -3.66
CA ASN A 269 -22.57 2.30 -4.85
C ASN A 269 -21.60 1.48 -5.72
N LEU A 270 -22.02 0.29 -6.14
CA LEU A 270 -21.18 -0.69 -6.87
C LEU A 270 -20.53 -0.09 -8.13
N ASP A 271 -21.28 0.67 -8.92
CA ASP A 271 -20.78 1.28 -10.17
C ASP A 271 -19.72 2.36 -9.94
N ILE A 272 -19.82 3.12 -8.83
CA ILE A 272 -18.79 4.08 -8.43
C ILE A 272 -17.57 3.35 -7.85
N ALA A 273 -17.81 2.28 -7.05
CA ALA A 273 -16.75 1.45 -6.52
C ALA A 273 -15.90 0.81 -7.63
N GLN A 274 -16.55 0.25 -8.66
CA GLN A 274 -15.87 -0.28 -9.85
C GLN A 274 -15.08 0.81 -10.59
N ALA A 275 -15.67 2.01 -10.76
CA ALA A 275 -14.97 3.14 -11.37
C ALA A 275 -13.75 3.57 -10.54
N PHE A 276 -13.82 3.50 -9.22
CA PHE A 276 -12.67 3.79 -8.35
C PHE A 276 -11.56 2.74 -8.51
N ILE A 277 -11.90 1.44 -8.57
CA ILE A 277 -10.91 0.39 -8.86
C ILE A 277 -10.25 0.61 -10.23
N ASP A 278 -11.04 0.96 -11.27
CA ASP A 278 -10.49 1.29 -12.58
C ASP A 278 -9.54 2.49 -12.51
N PHE A 279 -9.95 3.55 -11.82
CA PHE A 279 -9.15 4.77 -11.67
C PHE A 279 -7.85 4.51 -10.90
N MET A 280 -7.91 3.82 -9.75
CA MET A 280 -6.73 3.61 -8.92
C MET A 280 -5.63 2.80 -9.63
N LEU A 281 -5.98 2.02 -10.66
CA LEU A 281 -5.05 1.24 -11.49
C LEU A 281 -4.52 2.01 -12.71
N THR A 282 -4.92 3.26 -12.90
CA THR A 282 -4.31 4.12 -13.91
C THR A 282 -2.88 4.51 -13.51
N HIS A 283 -2.04 4.82 -14.49
CA HIS A 283 -0.67 5.27 -14.22
C HIS A 283 -0.64 6.53 -13.34
N GLU A 284 -1.53 7.49 -13.61
CA GLU A 284 -1.68 8.73 -12.83
C GLU A 284 -2.01 8.45 -11.36
N ALA A 285 -3.03 7.65 -11.10
CA ALA A 285 -3.44 7.31 -9.74
C ALA A 285 -2.37 6.51 -9.00
N GLN A 286 -1.68 5.58 -9.67
CA GLN A 286 -0.60 4.82 -9.09
C GLN A 286 0.62 5.69 -8.74
N MET A 287 0.92 6.73 -9.51
CA MET A 287 1.93 7.71 -9.14
C MET A 287 1.53 8.51 -7.89
N ILE A 288 0.26 8.90 -7.79
CA ILE A 288 -0.25 9.56 -6.58
C ILE A 288 -0.14 8.63 -5.37
N ILE A 289 -0.56 7.37 -5.50
CA ILE A 289 -0.48 6.35 -4.43
C ILE A 289 0.97 6.14 -4.01
N ALA A 290 1.90 5.92 -4.96
CA ALA A 290 3.31 5.71 -4.67
C ALA A 290 3.91 6.87 -3.87
N ARG A 291 3.58 8.11 -4.24
CA ARG A 291 4.05 9.30 -3.55
C ARG A 291 3.39 9.48 -2.17
N LEU A 292 2.07 9.29 -2.06
CA LEU A 292 1.36 9.42 -0.78
C LEU A 292 1.79 8.35 0.23
N ASP A 293 2.09 7.14 -0.23
CA ASP A 293 2.58 6.06 0.62
C ASP A 293 4.10 6.12 0.85
N GLY A 294 4.82 6.93 0.07
CA GLY A 294 6.27 7.00 0.13
C GLY A 294 6.93 5.70 -0.33
N LYS A 295 6.41 5.07 -1.40
CA LYS A 295 6.90 3.78 -1.88
C LYS A 295 8.26 3.88 -2.55
N ASP A 296 9.17 2.97 -2.20
CA ASP A 296 10.31 2.65 -3.05
C ASP A 296 9.83 2.08 -4.39
N SER A 297 10.61 2.26 -5.44
CA SER A 297 10.27 1.71 -6.76
C SER A 297 10.03 0.19 -6.74
N GLY A 298 10.73 -0.54 -5.87
CA GLY A 298 10.54 -1.98 -5.65
C GLY A 298 9.24 -2.36 -4.93
N GLN A 299 8.52 -1.39 -4.38
CA GLN A 299 7.24 -1.61 -3.70
C GLN A 299 6.02 -1.37 -4.59
N ILE A 300 6.23 -0.98 -5.86
CA ILE A 300 5.17 -0.63 -6.79
C ILE A 300 4.79 -1.84 -7.64
N VAL A 301 3.49 -2.09 -7.77
CA VAL A 301 2.97 -3.25 -8.53
C VAL A 301 2.58 -2.89 -9.97
N LYS A 302 2.37 -1.60 -10.27
CA LYS A 302 2.01 -1.12 -11.63
C LYS A 302 3.26 -0.90 -12.46
N PRO A 303 3.46 -1.65 -13.56
CA PRO A 303 4.60 -1.45 -14.45
C PRO A 303 4.69 -0.01 -14.97
N GLY A 304 5.91 0.50 -15.09
CA GLY A 304 6.19 1.84 -15.60
C GLY A 304 5.99 2.99 -14.61
N VAL A 305 5.40 2.74 -13.44
CA VAL A 305 5.34 3.71 -12.36
C VAL A 305 6.65 3.69 -11.56
N LYS A 306 7.18 4.87 -11.24
CA LYS A 306 8.39 5.02 -10.43
C LYS A 306 8.04 5.55 -9.06
N GLY A 307 8.66 4.99 -8.04
CA GLY A 307 8.62 5.45 -6.66
C GLY A 307 9.89 6.21 -6.27
N LEU A 308 10.11 6.26 -4.98
CA LEU A 308 11.34 6.78 -4.38
C LEU A 308 12.51 5.80 -4.61
N SER A 309 13.71 6.27 -4.33
CA SER A 309 14.94 5.47 -4.30
C SER A 309 15.40 5.38 -2.85
N LEU A 310 14.83 4.45 -2.09
CA LEU A 310 15.13 4.28 -0.66
C LEU A 310 16.22 3.24 -0.40
N GLY A 311 16.77 2.65 -1.48
CA GLY A 311 17.80 1.63 -1.36
C GLY A 311 17.25 0.27 -0.89
N LEU A 312 15.97 -0.04 -1.17
CA LEU A 312 15.40 -1.34 -0.85
C LEU A 312 16.16 -2.48 -1.56
N PRO A 313 16.84 -3.37 -0.82
CA PRO A 313 17.54 -4.51 -1.41
C PRO A 313 16.52 -5.59 -1.81
N GLN A 314 16.10 -5.59 -3.08
CA GLN A 314 15.02 -6.45 -3.58
C GLN A 314 15.36 -7.93 -3.53
N ASP A 315 16.63 -8.29 -3.60
CA ASP A 315 17.15 -9.65 -3.45
C ASP A 315 17.05 -10.19 -2.02
N MET A 316 16.85 -9.29 -1.04
CA MET A 316 16.62 -9.64 0.35
C MET A 316 15.14 -9.83 0.69
N LEU A 317 14.21 -9.57 -0.22
CA LEU A 317 12.80 -9.84 -0.01
C LEU A 317 12.59 -11.36 0.18
N ILE A 318 11.94 -11.73 1.28
CA ILE A 318 11.67 -13.14 1.60
C ILE A 318 10.79 -13.74 0.50
N LYS A 319 11.09 -14.98 0.09
CA LYS A 319 10.24 -15.74 -0.81
C LYS A 319 9.03 -16.26 -0.04
N GLU A 320 7.92 -15.57 -0.13
CA GLU A 320 6.69 -15.88 0.58
C GLU A 320 5.71 -16.68 -0.29
N ASP A 321 5.06 -17.68 0.29
CA ASP A 321 3.93 -18.37 -0.34
C ASP A 321 2.63 -17.65 -0.03
N LEU A 322 2.24 -16.73 -0.93
CA LEU A 322 0.99 -15.99 -0.80
C LEU A 322 -0.26 -16.87 -0.93
N SER A 323 -0.18 -18.08 -1.48
CA SER A 323 -1.35 -18.96 -1.66
C SER A 323 -2.00 -19.38 -0.34
N THR A 324 -1.20 -19.50 0.71
CA THR A 324 -1.65 -19.88 2.07
C THR A 324 -1.84 -18.69 3.01
N PHE A 325 -1.60 -17.46 2.53
CA PHE A 325 -1.54 -16.27 3.36
C PHE A 325 -2.86 -15.99 4.12
N GLY A 326 -3.98 -16.18 3.46
CA GLY A 326 -5.30 -16.02 4.07
C GLY A 326 -5.80 -17.26 4.81
N SER A 327 -5.64 -18.45 4.22
CA SER A 327 -6.18 -19.70 4.76
C SER A 327 -5.55 -20.10 6.11
N ARG A 328 -4.27 -19.78 6.31
CA ARG A 328 -3.56 -20.05 7.58
C ARG A 328 -3.62 -18.88 8.58
N ARG A 329 -4.28 -17.78 8.22
CA ARG A 329 -4.29 -16.56 9.04
C ARG A 329 -4.72 -16.83 10.47
N GLN A 330 -5.83 -17.49 10.70
CA GLN A 330 -6.36 -17.71 12.05
C GLN A 330 -5.43 -18.62 12.87
N GLU A 331 -4.95 -19.70 12.28
CA GLU A 331 -3.99 -20.62 12.91
C GLU A 331 -2.72 -19.89 13.39
N ILE A 332 -2.15 -19.05 12.53
CA ILE A 332 -0.94 -18.28 12.83
C ILE A 332 -1.21 -17.28 13.97
N LEU A 333 -2.33 -16.56 13.91
CA LEU A 333 -2.70 -15.60 14.95
C LEU A 333 -2.94 -16.28 16.30
N ASP A 334 -3.62 -17.42 16.32
CA ASP A 334 -3.89 -18.19 17.54
C ASP A 334 -2.58 -18.72 18.15
N THR A 335 -1.66 -19.20 17.31
CA THR A 335 -0.35 -19.68 17.76
C THR A 335 0.49 -18.53 18.34
N PHE A 336 0.52 -17.39 17.65
CA PHE A 336 1.20 -16.18 18.13
C PHE A 336 0.61 -15.72 19.49
N ALA A 337 -0.72 -15.69 19.62
CA ALA A 337 -1.40 -15.32 20.87
C ALA A 337 -1.08 -16.29 22.01
N LYS A 338 -1.03 -17.61 21.77
CA LYS A 338 -0.62 -18.62 22.76
C LYS A 338 0.81 -18.40 23.23
N ILE A 339 1.76 -18.13 22.31
CA ILE A 339 3.15 -17.80 22.65
C ILE A 339 3.19 -16.56 23.55
N ARG A 340 2.45 -15.51 23.20
CA ARG A 340 2.37 -14.29 24.00
C ARG A 340 1.82 -14.55 25.41
N ALA A 341 0.76 -15.35 25.54
CA ALA A 341 0.13 -15.67 26.81
C ALA A 341 1.06 -16.47 27.74
N SER A 342 1.92 -17.32 27.18
CA SER A 342 2.87 -18.15 27.97
C SER A 342 4.06 -17.36 28.53
N GLN A 343 4.22 -16.09 28.18
CA GLN A 343 5.34 -15.23 28.61
C GLN A 343 4.93 -14.16 29.65
N LYS A 344 3.65 -14.10 29.98
CA LYS A 344 3.12 -13.27 31.07
C LYS A 344 3.16 -14.04 32.38
#